data_a5f2338a1eeda28ad5c8912f5aff8486
#
_entry.id   a5f2338a1eeda28ad5c8912f5aff8486
#
_cell.length_a   1.000
_cell.length_b   1.000
_cell.length_c   1.000
_cell.angle_alpha   90.00
_cell.angle_beta   90.00
_cell.angle_gamma   90.00
#
_symmetry.space_group_name_H-M   'P 1'
#
loop_
_entity.id
_entity.type
_entity.pdbx_description
1 polymer ?
#
loop_
_entity_poly.entity_id
_entity_poly.type
_entity_poly.pdbx_seq_one_letter_code
_entity_poly.pdbx_strand_id
1 'polypeptide(L)'
;MNPVIAKNRENFLKYNQIKFERFQQLLPNQNVRKTINLLPLLLSVNHQKVPGHVSGECAMGVCSALIDDETKRFAAGKFTGVQFSISVSDPFVQMIAVIGSIGTIAYNKKSDFDYWICVDPSQTTPEKYSNFRKKINLIQKWLESETGVSIHLFVNDVRALKKNIFDEDEDEAFGSTMGALLKDEFFRSSIITSGKVPFWWVVPVTAKNEEYDALYASLPDTEKKNDFVDIGNLYRISKEDFLGAALFQMVKSLGNPFKSILKLGVLNKYLFDNANAPLLSQKIKYLIQQGNFSNTILDSYLMMFTEVSDYYKRSGANDNLLLILKMNLYLKISPQLSKYIGVKGIRSEERRVGKECRLTC
;
A
#
# COMPACT_ATOMS: atom_id res chain seq x y z
N MET A 1 -24.20 -5.99 11.20
CA MET A 1 -23.45 -4.91 10.46
C MET A 1 -24.40 -3.87 9.88
N ASN A 2 -24.06 -2.58 10.01
CA ASN A 2 -24.82 -1.50 9.38
C ASN A 2 -24.86 -1.72 7.85
N PRO A 3 -26.02 -1.60 7.16
CA PRO A 3 -26.15 -1.86 5.72
C PRO A 3 -25.20 -1.05 4.83
N VAL A 4 -24.93 0.21 5.20
CA VAL A 4 -23.99 1.09 4.47
C VAL A 4 -22.56 0.57 4.62
N ILE A 5 -22.15 0.19 5.85
CA ILE A 5 -20.82 -0.38 6.11
C ILE A 5 -20.68 -1.71 5.36
N ALA A 6 -21.70 -2.56 5.35
CA ALA A 6 -21.67 -3.83 4.64
C ALA A 6 -21.46 -3.65 3.12
N LYS A 7 -22.24 -2.75 2.49
CA LYS A 7 -22.10 -2.44 1.07
C LYS A 7 -20.72 -1.84 0.73
N ASN A 8 -20.25 -0.90 1.55
CA ASN A 8 -18.94 -0.28 1.34
C ASN A 8 -17.80 -1.31 1.50
N ARG A 9 -17.95 -2.27 2.44
CA ARG A 9 -17.01 -3.39 2.59
C ARG A 9 -16.97 -4.27 1.34
N GLU A 10 -18.13 -4.65 0.80
CA GLU A 10 -18.22 -5.42 -0.43
C GLU A 10 -17.50 -4.72 -1.60
N ASN A 11 -17.79 -3.44 -1.82
CA ASN A 11 -17.15 -2.64 -2.85
C ASN A 11 -15.64 -2.53 -2.65
N PHE A 12 -15.19 -2.32 -1.40
CA PHE A 12 -13.76 -2.28 -1.10
C PHE A 12 -13.08 -3.62 -1.36
N LEU A 13 -13.68 -4.72 -0.93
CA LEU A 13 -13.11 -6.06 -1.17
C LEU A 13 -12.99 -6.36 -2.67
N LYS A 14 -13.98 -5.99 -3.47
CA LYS A 14 -13.92 -6.10 -4.93
C LYS A 14 -12.79 -5.24 -5.52
N TYR A 15 -12.68 -3.99 -5.11
CA TYR A 15 -11.57 -3.10 -5.50
C TYR A 15 -10.21 -3.69 -5.15
N ASN A 16 -10.04 -4.14 -3.91
CA ASN A 16 -8.80 -4.72 -3.43
C ASN A 16 -8.44 -6.00 -4.18
N GLN A 17 -9.43 -6.85 -4.46
CA GLN A 17 -9.24 -8.09 -5.22
C GLN A 17 -8.69 -7.81 -6.64
N ILE A 18 -9.28 -6.86 -7.36
CA ILE A 18 -8.80 -6.47 -8.70
C ILE A 18 -7.35 -5.97 -8.64
N LYS A 19 -7.02 -5.14 -7.63
CA LYS A 19 -5.64 -4.65 -7.43
C LYS A 19 -4.68 -5.79 -7.07
N PHE A 20 -5.12 -6.72 -6.23
CA PHE A 20 -4.31 -7.86 -5.84
C PHE A 20 -4.01 -8.79 -7.02
N GLU A 21 -4.99 -9.09 -7.86
CA GLU A 21 -4.80 -9.87 -9.09
C GLU A 21 -3.81 -9.19 -10.04
N ARG A 22 -3.95 -7.87 -10.23
CA ARG A 22 -3.00 -7.07 -11.04
C ARG A 22 -1.60 -7.11 -10.44
N PHE A 23 -1.46 -6.99 -9.12
CA PHE A 23 -0.19 -7.13 -8.42
C PHE A 23 0.45 -8.50 -8.69
N GLN A 24 -0.31 -9.59 -8.54
CA GLN A 24 0.17 -10.95 -8.77
C GLN A 24 0.64 -11.18 -10.22
N GLN A 25 -0.03 -10.56 -11.20
CA GLN A 25 0.34 -10.63 -12.62
C GLN A 25 1.62 -9.87 -12.96
N LEU A 26 1.94 -8.80 -12.22
CA LEU A 26 3.11 -7.98 -12.44
C LEU A 26 4.38 -8.51 -11.76
N LEU A 27 4.27 -9.52 -10.91
CA LEU A 27 5.42 -10.14 -10.28
C LEU A 27 6.36 -10.77 -11.32
N PRO A 28 7.71 -10.69 -11.14
CA PRO A 28 8.68 -11.02 -12.17
C PRO A 28 8.58 -12.44 -12.72
N ASN A 29 8.23 -13.39 -11.88
CA ASN A 29 8.05 -14.80 -12.25
C ASN A 29 7.24 -15.56 -11.20
N GLN A 30 6.90 -16.80 -11.51
CA GLN A 30 6.08 -17.65 -10.66
C GLN A 30 6.76 -18.00 -9.31
N ASN A 31 8.09 -18.16 -9.29
CA ASN A 31 8.81 -18.46 -8.05
C ASN A 31 8.75 -17.27 -7.08
N VAL A 32 8.99 -16.04 -7.57
CA VAL A 32 8.84 -14.82 -6.77
C VAL A 32 7.42 -14.71 -6.22
N ARG A 33 6.40 -14.95 -7.05
CA ARG A 33 5.00 -14.92 -6.63
C ARG A 33 4.72 -15.92 -5.50
N LYS A 34 5.11 -17.18 -5.67
CA LYS A 34 4.92 -18.22 -4.66
C LYS A 34 5.66 -17.90 -3.37
N THR A 35 6.90 -17.41 -3.46
CA THR A 35 7.73 -17.07 -2.31
C THR A 35 7.15 -15.89 -1.52
N ILE A 36 6.69 -14.84 -2.18
CA ILE A 36 6.05 -13.68 -1.53
C ILE A 36 4.73 -14.08 -0.85
N ASN A 37 3.95 -14.93 -1.48
CA ASN A 37 2.68 -15.41 -0.92
C ASN A 37 2.85 -16.28 0.35
N LEU A 38 4.08 -16.73 0.67
CA LEU A 38 4.38 -17.40 1.94
C LEU A 38 4.34 -16.44 3.15
N LEU A 39 4.40 -15.11 2.96
CA LEU A 39 4.54 -14.17 4.06
C LEU A 39 3.54 -14.38 5.21
N PRO A 40 2.23 -14.57 4.99
CA PRO A 40 1.29 -14.84 6.08
C PRO A 40 1.60 -16.15 6.84
N LEU A 41 2.07 -17.20 6.15
CA LEU A 41 2.48 -18.45 6.77
C LEU A 41 3.73 -18.28 7.63
N LEU A 42 4.75 -17.58 7.10
CA LEU A 42 5.99 -17.30 7.82
C LEU A 42 5.75 -16.51 9.11
N LEU A 43 4.76 -15.59 9.09
CA LEU A 43 4.34 -14.82 10.27
C LEU A 43 3.50 -15.63 11.27
N SER A 44 2.99 -16.78 10.86
CA SER A 44 2.12 -17.64 11.69
C SER A 44 2.85 -18.82 12.32
N VAL A 45 4.14 -19.04 12.03
CA VAL A 45 4.92 -20.20 12.50
C VAL A 45 6.27 -19.76 13.06
N ASN A 46 6.69 -20.34 14.19
CA ASN A 46 8.04 -20.19 14.74
C ASN A 46 8.71 -21.56 14.86
N HIS A 47 9.32 -22.03 13.79
CA HIS A 47 9.92 -23.36 13.71
C HIS A 47 11.32 -23.28 13.12
N GLN A 48 12.29 -24.05 13.65
CA GLN A 48 13.72 -23.99 13.27
C GLN A 48 14.00 -24.20 11.77
N LYS A 49 13.14 -24.94 11.06
CA LYS A 49 13.27 -25.17 9.62
C LYS A 49 12.61 -24.06 8.77
N VAL A 50 12.00 -23.04 9.38
CA VAL A 50 11.27 -21.99 8.69
C VAL A 50 12.00 -20.66 8.88
N PRO A 51 12.16 -19.86 7.81
CA PRO A 51 12.74 -18.53 7.92
C PRO A 51 12.01 -17.67 8.96
N GLY A 52 12.77 -16.88 9.70
CA GLY A 52 12.23 -16.07 10.78
C GLY A 52 12.11 -16.80 12.12
N HIS A 53 12.71 -18.00 12.26
CA HIS A 53 12.77 -18.65 13.57
C HIS A 53 13.56 -17.80 14.58
N VAL A 54 12.99 -17.62 15.75
CA VAL A 54 13.62 -16.99 16.91
C VAL A 54 13.51 -17.91 18.11
N SER A 55 14.54 -17.94 18.95
CA SER A 55 14.51 -18.67 20.23
C SER A 55 13.59 -17.94 21.22
N GLY A 56 12.80 -18.70 21.96
CA GLY A 56 11.83 -18.17 22.93
C GLY A 56 10.45 -17.91 22.35
N GLU A 57 9.59 -17.32 23.18
CA GLU A 57 8.23 -17.00 22.79
C GLU A 57 8.18 -15.81 21.83
N CYS A 58 7.35 -15.90 20.81
CA CYS A 58 7.19 -14.89 19.77
C CYS A 58 5.70 -14.64 19.51
N ALA A 59 5.31 -13.39 19.37
CA ALA A 59 3.98 -13.07 18.88
C ALA A 59 3.85 -13.53 17.41
N MET A 60 2.71 -14.13 17.05
CA MET A 60 2.51 -14.79 15.77
C MET A 60 1.06 -14.72 15.30
N GLY A 61 0.83 -15.18 14.07
CA GLY A 61 -0.50 -15.30 13.48
C GLY A 61 -0.96 -14.06 12.75
N VAL A 62 -1.69 -14.25 11.66
CA VAL A 62 -2.28 -13.20 10.85
C VAL A 62 -3.80 -13.33 10.90
N CYS A 63 -4.49 -12.25 11.27
CA CYS A 63 -5.95 -12.20 11.31
C CYS A 63 -6.52 -12.56 9.95
N SER A 64 -7.59 -13.36 9.92
CA SER A 64 -8.37 -13.66 8.71
C SER A 64 -7.51 -14.06 7.49
N ALA A 65 -6.36 -14.71 7.73
CA ALA A 65 -5.48 -15.13 6.65
C ALA A 65 -6.12 -16.27 5.85
N LEU A 66 -6.33 -16.00 4.57
CA LEU A 66 -6.75 -17.02 3.60
C LEU A 66 -5.51 -17.44 2.80
N ILE A 67 -5.10 -18.69 2.98
CA ILE A 67 -3.96 -19.26 2.25
C ILE A 67 -4.50 -20.27 1.25
N ASP A 68 -4.22 -20.05 -0.02
CA ASP A 68 -4.63 -20.96 -1.09
C ASP A 68 -3.84 -22.29 -1.04
N ASP A 69 -4.37 -23.31 -1.70
CA ASP A 69 -3.78 -24.65 -1.67
C ASP A 69 -2.47 -24.71 -2.49
N GLU A 70 -2.24 -23.81 -3.44
CA GLU A 70 -0.96 -23.72 -4.16
C GLU A 70 0.14 -23.25 -3.20
N THR A 71 -0.13 -22.23 -2.40
CA THR A 71 0.78 -21.70 -1.37
C THR A 71 1.07 -22.73 -0.29
N LYS A 72 0.04 -23.47 0.18
CA LYS A 72 0.23 -24.57 1.17
C LYS A 72 1.13 -25.68 0.62
N ARG A 73 0.89 -26.13 -0.61
CA ARG A 73 1.71 -27.17 -1.26
C ARG A 73 3.15 -26.68 -1.48
N PHE A 74 3.33 -25.45 -1.89
CA PHE A 74 4.67 -24.86 -2.06
C PHE A 74 5.41 -24.77 -0.73
N ALA A 75 4.75 -24.34 0.35
CA ALA A 75 5.31 -24.31 1.69
C ALA A 75 5.72 -25.71 2.19
N ALA A 76 4.85 -26.71 2.02
CA ALA A 76 5.13 -28.10 2.43
C ALA A 76 6.31 -28.71 1.68
N GLY A 77 6.45 -28.42 0.39
CA GLY A 77 7.60 -28.85 -0.41
C GLY A 77 8.90 -28.15 -0.02
N LYS A 78 8.83 -26.87 0.34
CA LYS A 78 10.02 -26.05 0.69
C LYS A 78 10.50 -26.32 2.13
N PHE A 79 9.58 -26.54 3.06
CA PHE A 79 9.86 -26.73 4.49
C PHE A 79 9.42 -28.12 4.96
N THR A 80 10.09 -29.14 4.46
CA THR A 80 9.73 -30.55 4.67
C THR A 80 9.62 -30.90 6.16
N GLY A 81 8.50 -31.52 6.55
CA GLY A 81 8.23 -31.97 7.92
C GLY A 81 7.72 -30.88 8.85
N VAL A 82 7.42 -29.67 8.35
CA VAL A 82 6.76 -28.61 9.11
C VAL A 82 5.25 -28.66 8.87
N GLN A 83 4.49 -28.71 9.96
CA GLN A 83 3.03 -28.54 9.91
C GLN A 83 2.71 -27.05 10.05
N PHE A 84 2.08 -26.47 9.02
CA PHE A 84 1.62 -25.09 9.05
C PHE A 84 0.18 -25.05 9.58
N SER A 85 0.02 -24.61 10.83
CA SER A 85 -1.29 -24.25 11.38
C SER A 85 -1.52 -22.76 11.16
N ILE A 86 -2.53 -22.42 10.38
CA ILE A 86 -2.92 -21.01 10.11
C ILE A 86 -3.82 -20.50 11.24
N SER A 87 -4.49 -21.43 11.94
CA SER A 87 -5.43 -21.10 13.02
C SER A 87 -4.66 -20.85 14.32
N VAL A 88 -4.30 -19.59 14.54
CA VAL A 88 -3.81 -19.10 15.84
C VAL A 88 -5.00 -18.55 16.60
N SER A 89 -5.16 -18.91 17.88
CA SER A 89 -6.31 -18.48 18.71
C SER A 89 -6.44 -16.94 18.82
N ASP A 90 -5.30 -16.26 18.91
CA ASP A 90 -5.22 -14.82 19.02
C ASP A 90 -4.11 -14.29 18.08
N PRO A 91 -4.44 -14.08 16.81
CA PRO A 91 -3.48 -13.66 15.81
C PRO A 91 -3.00 -12.23 16.06
N PHE A 92 -1.67 -12.05 16.10
CA PHE A 92 -1.05 -10.78 16.46
C PHE A 92 -1.06 -9.76 15.32
N VAL A 93 -0.83 -10.22 14.07
CA VAL A 93 -0.83 -9.35 12.89
C VAL A 93 -2.26 -9.06 12.47
N GLN A 94 -2.64 -7.80 12.53
CA GLN A 94 -3.99 -7.36 12.19
C GLN A 94 -4.21 -7.24 10.68
N MET A 95 -3.17 -6.79 9.96
CA MET A 95 -3.22 -6.56 8.51
C MET A 95 -1.83 -6.59 7.91
N ILE A 96 -1.73 -7.10 6.68
CA ILE A 96 -0.57 -7.01 5.80
C ILE A 96 -0.99 -6.27 4.55
N ALA A 97 -0.30 -5.19 4.22
CA ALA A 97 -0.54 -4.42 3.01
C ALA A 97 0.77 -4.12 2.28
N VAL A 98 0.77 -4.19 0.96
CA VAL A 98 1.87 -3.67 0.14
C VAL A 98 1.50 -2.29 -0.39
N ILE A 99 2.45 -1.36 -0.41
CA ILE A 99 2.27 0.03 -0.84
C ILE A 99 3.25 0.42 -1.95
N GLY A 100 3.06 1.59 -2.52
CA GLY A 100 3.99 2.18 -3.49
C GLY A 100 3.57 2.03 -4.94
N SER A 101 4.55 1.81 -5.83
CA SER A 101 4.28 1.72 -7.28
C SER A 101 3.82 0.34 -7.74
N ILE A 102 3.87 -0.65 -6.87
CA ILE A 102 3.51 -2.01 -7.22
C ILE A 102 2.02 -2.12 -7.57
N GLY A 103 1.70 -2.91 -8.58
CA GLY A 103 0.32 -2.99 -9.09
C GLY A 103 -0.10 -1.79 -9.97
N THR A 104 0.79 -0.83 -10.26
CA THR A 104 0.53 0.36 -11.08
C THR A 104 1.36 0.38 -12.36
N ILE A 105 1.02 1.29 -13.29
CA ILE A 105 1.81 1.53 -14.51
C ILE A 105 3.25 2.00 -14.21
N ALA A 106 3.49 2.54 -13.02
CA ALA A 106 4.80 3.05 -12.61
C ALA A 106 5.71 1.96 -11.99
N TYR A 107 5.21 0.71 -11.90
CA TYR A 107 6.02 -0.42 -11.45
C TYR A 107 7.07 -0.78 -12.49
N ASN A 108 8.29 -1.04 -12.04
CA ASN A 108 9.37 -1.58 -12.85
C ASN A 108 10.24 -2.54 -12.02
N LYS A 109 11.19 -3.24 -12.66
CA LYS A 109 12.04 -4.25 -12.01
C LYS A 109 12.93 -3.74 -10.88
N LYS A 110 13.11 -2.42 -10.75
CA LYS A 110 13.86 -1.75 -9.67
C LYS A 110 12.96 -1.19 -8.58
N SER A 111 11.65 -1.46 -8.64
CA SER A 111 10.71 -1.00 -7.63
C SER A 111 10.80 -1.87 -6.39
N ASP A 112 10.92 -1.25 -5.23
CA ASP A 112 10.91 -1.89 -3.93
C ASP A 112 9.50 -2.38 -3.58
N PHE A 113 9.41 -3.40 -2.74
CA PHE A 113 8.17 -3.92 -2.19
C PHE A 113 8.07 -3.51 -0.73
N ASP A 114 7.35 -2.44 -0.48
CA ASP A 114 7.17 -1.87 0.86
C ASP A 114 5.91 -2.48 1.49
N TYR A 115 6.09 -3.39 2.45
CA TYR A 115 4.99 -4.02 3.18
C TYR A 115 4.77 -3.35 4.53
N TRP A 116 3.55 -3.04 4.83
CA TRP A 116 3.12 -2.67 6.17
C TRP A 116 2.58 -3.90 6.91
N ILE A 117 3.23 -4.25 8.00
CA ILE A 117 2.83 -5.30 8.92
C ILE A 117 2.20 -4.62 10.13
N CYS A 118 0.88 -4.49 10.11
CA CYS A 118 0.14 -3.75 11.14
C CYS A 118 -0.18 -4.65 12.32
N VAL A 119 0.24 -4.27 13.52
CA VAL A 119 0.11 -5.02 14.77
C VAL A 119 -0.43 -4.15 15.90
N ASP A 120 -0.93 -4.77 16.96
CA ASP A 120 -1.24 -4.09 18.21
C ASP A 120 -0.32 -4.59 19.34
N PRO A 121 0.77 -3.87 19.67
CA PRO A 121 1.71 -4.31 20.70
C PRO A 121 1.09 -4.47 22.09
N SER A 122 -0.07 -3.85 22.38
CA SER A 122 -0.75 -4.05 23.67
C SER A 122 -1.32 -5.45 23.87
N GLN A 123 -1.44 -6.22 22.79
CA GLN A 123 -1.96 -7.59 22.83
C GLN A 123 -0.86 -8.63 23.13
N THR A 124 0.36 -8.20 23.41
CA THR A 124 1.48 -9.11 23.69
C THR A 124 2.43 -8.54 24.73
N THR A 125 3.38 -9.34 25.20
CA THR A 125 4.43 -8.88 26.10
C THR A 125 5.56 -8.18 25.33
N PRO A 126 6.32 -7.26 25.98
CA PRO A 126 7.47 -6.60 25.34
C PRO A 126 8.51 -7.60 24.78
N GLU A 127 8.73 -8.70 25.46
CA GLU A 127 9.66 -9.75 25.02
C GLU A 127 9.17 -10.44 23.73
N LYS A 128 7.91 -10.89 23.68
CA LYS A 128 7.31 -11.51 22.50
C LYS A 128 7.29 -10.53 21.32
N TYR A 129 7.05 -9.24 21.58
CA TYR A 129 7.10 -8.19 20.55
C TYR A 129 8.53 -7.97 20.04
N SER A 130 9.53 -7.90 20.92
CA SER A 130 10.94 -7.81 20.52
C SER A 130 11.35 -8.99 19.64
N ASN A 131 10.95 -10.20 20.02
CA ASN A 131 11.21 -11.42 19.22
C ASN A 131 10.46 -11.38 17.87
N PHE A 132 9.25 -10.84 17.83
CA PHE A 132 8.53 -10.62 16.57
C PHE A 132 9.30 -9.66 15.63
N ARG A 133 9.83 -8.54 16.12
CA ARG A 133 10.67 -7.64 15.29
C ARG A 133 11.92 -8.34 14.75
N LYS A 134 12.61 -9.16 15.56
CA LYS A 134 13.73 -9.99 15.09
C LYS A 134 13.29 -10.98 13.99
N LYS A 135 12.14 -11.63 14.18
CA LYS A 135 11.52 -12.53 13.21
C LYS A 135 11.25 -11.84 11.88
N ILE A 136 10.69 -10.63 11.89
CA ILE A 136 10.43 -9.81 10.70
C ILE A 136 11.74 -9.57 9.92
N ASN A 137 12.80 -9.13 10.59
CA ASN A 137 14.09 -8.87 9.94
C ASN A 137 14.70 -10.13 9.30
N LEU A 138 14.54 -11.29 9.94
CA LEU A 138 15.00 -12.57 9.37
C LEU A 138 14.17 -13.00 8.16
N ILE A 139 12.84 -12.81 8.21
CA ILE A 139 11.94 -13.08 7.08
C ILE A 139 12.27 -12.15 5.91
N GLN A 140 12.47 -10.86 6.15
CA GLN A 140 12.82 -9.90 5.11
C GLN A 140 14.09 -10.32 4.37
N LYS A 141 15.19 -10.56 5.09
CA LYS A 141 16.45 -11.01 4.51
C LYS A 141 16.31 -12.27 3.69
N TRP A 142 15.51 -13.22 4.18
CA TRP A 142 15.26 -14.47 3.46
C TRP A 142 14.45 -14.21 2.18
N LEU A 143 13.37 -13.40 2.23
CA LEU A 143 12.57 -13.06 1.06
C LEU A 143 13.43 -12.37 -0.01
N GLU A 144 14.28 -11.43 0.37
CA GLU A 144 15.20 -10.74 -0.54
C GLU A 144 16.19 -11.73 -1.20
N SER A 145 16.77 -12.64 -0.42
CA SER A 145 17.70 -13.65 -0.94
C SER A 145 17.05 -14.64 -1.91
N GLU A 146 15.79 -15.02 -1.66
CA GLU A 146 15.07 -15.99 -2.49
C GLU A 146 14.46 -15.39 -3.75
N THR A 147 14.12 -14.11 -3.69
CA THR A 147 13.40 -13.45 -4.80
C THR A 147 14.29 -12.57 -5.65
N GLY A 148 15.41 -12.08 -5.11
CA GLY A 148 16.26 -11.07 -5.74
C GLY A 148 15.56 -9.70 -5.87
N VAL A 149 14.48 -9.47 -5.13
CA VAL A 149 13.72 -8.22 -5.11
C VAL A 149 13.98 -7.50 -3.79
N SER A 150 14.14 -6.17 -3.83
CA SER A 150 14.20 -5.35 -2.62
C SER A 150 12.84 -5.38 -1.92
N ILE A 151 12.81 -5.86 -0.68
CA ILE A 151 11.59 -6.03 0.12
C ILE A 151 11.81 -5.39 1.49
N HIS A 152 10.92 -4.49 1.88
CA HIS A 152 10.94 -3.86 3.20
C HIS A 152 9.67 -4.25 3.97
N LEU A 153 9.85 -4.76 5.18
CA LEU A 153 8.76 -5.16 6.07
C LEU A 153 8.68 -4.18 7.25
N PHE A 154 7.86 -3.15 7.13
CA PHE A 154 7.65 -2.13 8.17
C PHE A 154 6.62 -2.61 9.19
N VAL A 155 7.03 -2.74 10.45
CA VAL A 155 6.12 -3.08 11.55
C VAL A 155 5.49 -1.78 12.08
N ASN A 156 4.17 -1.68 11.97
CA ASN A 156 3.43 -0.49 12.38
C ASN A 156 2.45 -0.80 13.52
N ASP A 157 2.51 -0.06 14.62
CA ASP A 157 1.50 -0.09 15.69
C ASP A 157 0.20 0.58 15.19
N VAL A 158 -0.90 -0.16 15.15
CA VAL A 158 -2.21 0.37 14.70
C VAL A 158 -2.70 1.55 15.54
N ARG A 159 -2.34 1.61 16.83
CA ARG A 159 -2.70 2.72 17.72
C ARG A 159 -1.88 3.98 17.44
N ALA A 160 -0.61 3.82 17.08
CA ALA A 160 0.25 4.89 16.62
C ALA A 160 -0.22 5.41 15.24
N LEU A 161 -0.53 4.50 14.31
CA LEU A 161 -1.12 4.84 13.01
C LEU A 161 -2.42 5.63 13.16
N LYS A 162 -3.29 5.26 14.14
CA LYS A 162 -4.52 6.02 14.41
C LYS A 162 -4.23 7.49 14.71
N LYS A 163 -3.11 7.79 15.35
CA LYS A 163 -2.63 9.14 15.70
C LYS A 163 -1.75 9.78 14.62
N ASN A 164 -1.61 9.17 13.44
CA ASN A 164 -0.68 9.56 12.37
C ASN A 164 0.81 9.50 12.79
N ILE A 165 1.15 8.63 13.74
CA ILE A 165 2.52 8.35 14.16
C ILE A 165 2.95 7.05 13.50
N PHE A 166 4.12 7.07 12.85
CA PHE A 166 4.72 5.92 12.21
C PHE A 166 5.96 5.51 13.00
N ASP A 167 6.18 4.20 13.17
CA ASP A 167 7.41 3.70 13.76
C ASP A 167 8.60 4.17 12.89
N GLU A 168 9.52 4.84 13.53
CA GLU A 168 10.75 5.31 12.91
C GLU A 168 11.72 4.14 12.83
N ASP A 169 12.00 3.62 11.63
CA ASP A 169 13.28 2.96 11.42
C ASP A 169 14.37 4.04 11.48
N GLU A 170 15.49 3.74 12.15
CA GLU A 170 16.54 4.69 12.53
C GLU A 170 17.09 5.53 11.37
N ASP A 171 16.86 5.13 10.12
CA ASP A 171 17.37 5.81 8.92
C ASP A 171 16.37 6.80 8.26
N GLU A 172 15.08 6.80 8.62
CA GLU A 172 14.07 7.73 8.08
C GLU A 172 13.14 8.26 9.18
N ALA A 173 13.66 9.12 10.07
CA ALA A 173 12.82 9.84 11.05
C ALA A 173 11.85 10.81 10.35
N PHE A 174 10.66 10.32 10.04
CA PHE A 174 9.56 11.15 9.56
C PHE A 174 8.86 11.77 10.77
N GLY A 175 9.09 13.04 11.02
CA GLY A 175 8.37 13.74 12.07
C GLY A 175 6.84 13.62 11.92
N SER A 176 6.10 13.82 12.99
CA SER A 176 4.62 13.74 13.05
C SER A 176 3.88 14.51 11.96
N THR A 177 4.51 15.54 11.39
CA THR A 177 4.00 16.36 10.28
C THR A 177 3.79 15.60 8.97
N MET A 178 4.48 14.48 8.74
CA MET A 178 4.32 13.68 7.52
C MET A 178 3.34 12.52 7.67
N GLY A 179 2.96 12.17 8.89
CA GLY A 179 2.16 10.97 9.15
C GLY A 179 0.81 10.97 8.43
N ALA A 180 0.11 12.11 8.40
CA ALA A 180 -1.17 12.21 7.69
C ALA A 180 -1.02 12.04 6.17
N LEU A 181 0.08 12.53 5.59
CA LEU A 181 0.38 12.37 4.15
C LEU A 181 0.80 10.94 3.79
N LEU A 182 1.55 10.27 4.68
CA LEU A 182 1.86 8.85 4.51
C LEU A 182 0.59 8.00 4.60
N LYS A 183 -0.37 8.38 5.46
CA LYS A 183 -1.68 7.74 5.52
C LYS A 183 -2.50 7.99 4.25
N ASP A 184 -2.48 9.20 3.66
CA ASP A 184 -3.09 9.46 2.35
C ASP A 184 -2.44 8.59 1.27
N GLU A 185 -1.11 8.48 1.24
CA GLU A 185 -0.39 7.62 0.31
C GLU A 185 -0.75 6.14 0.53
N PHE A 186 -0.82 5.68 1.77
CA PHE A 186 -1.28 4.34 2.10
C PHE A 186 -2.67 4.08 1.53
N PHE A 187 -3.66 4.89 1.84
CA PHE A 187 -5.01 4.68 1.33
C PHE A 187 -5.11 4.74 -0.21
N ARG A 188 -4.32 5.58 -0.90
CA ARG A 188 -4.31 5.64 -2.36
C ARG A 188 -3.65 4.43 -3.02
N SER A 189 -2.56 3.91 -2.44
CA SER A 189 -1.69 2.95 -3.12
C SER A 189 -1.79 1.53 -2.59
N SER A 190 -2.20 1.33 -1.32
CA SER A 190 -2.15 0.03 -0.68
C SER A 190 -2.98 -1.06 -1.39
N ILE A 191 -2.45 -2.26 -1.29
CA ILE A 191 -3.15 -3.51 -1.62
C ILE A 191 -3.08 -4.37 -0.36
N ILE A 192 -4.23 -4.66 0.23
CA ILE A 192 -4.31 -5.55 1.39
C ILE A 192 -4.09 -6.97 0.89
N THR A 193 -3.00 -7.58 1.31
CA THR A 193 -2.63 -8.94 0.89
C THR A 193 -3.12 -10.00 1.87
N SER A 194 -3.32 -9.63 3.15
CA SER A 194 -3.88 -10.52 4.17
C SER A 194 -4.36 -9.71 5.38
N GLY A 195 -5.29 -10.25 6.14
CA GLY A 195 -5.76 -9.64 7.39
C GLY A 195 -7.06 -8.87 7.26
N LYS A 196 -7.26 -7.97 8.20
CA LYS A 196 -8.49 -7.19 8.36
C LYS A 196 -8.56 -6.02 7.37
N VAL A 197 -9.78 -5.56 7.10
CA VAL A 197 -10.04 -4.36 6.30
C VAL A 197 -9.83 -3.10 7.16
N PRO A 198 -9.08 -2.09 6.69
CA PRO A 198 -9.06 -0.80 7.37
C PRO A 198 -10.46 -0.19 7.44
N PHE A 199 -10.93 0.10 8.66
CA PHE A 199 -12.30 0.59 8.89
C PHE A 199 -12.60 1.88 8.13
N TRP A 200 -11.57 2.68 7.87
CA TRP A 200 -11.70 3.90 7.07
C TRP A 200 -12.38 3.68 5.71
N TRP A 201 -12.13 2.57 5.04
CA TRP A 201 -12.70 2.30 3.71
C TRP A 201 -14.22 2.13 3.72
N VAL A 202 -14.79 1.70 4.83
CA VAL A 202 -16.21 1.32 4.93
C VAL A 202 -17.08 2.43 5.51
N VAL A 203 -16.48 3.39 6.21
CA VAL A 203 -17.17 4.56 6.74
C VAL A 203 -17.50 5.53 5.59
N PRO A 204 -18.65 6.23 5.60
CA PRO A 204 -18.96 7.25 4.60
C PRO A 204 -17.84 8.27 4.44
N VAL A 205 -17.57 8.69 3.20
CA VAL A 205 -16.46 9.63 2.90
C VAL A 205 -16.61 10.98 3.59
N THR A 206 -17.84 11.36 3.92
CA THR A 206 -18.17 12.62 4.60
C THR A 206 -18.00 12.59 6.11
N ALA A 207 -17.77 11.39 6.69
CA ALA A 207 -17.70 11.22 8.15
C ALA A 207 -16.49 11.97 8.73
N LYS A 208 -16.76 12.86 9.69
CA LYS A 208 -15.76 13.52 10.52
C LYS A 208 -15.21 12.56 11.57
N ASN A 209 -14.22 13.01 12.34
CA ASN A 209 -13.56 12.15 13.32
C ASN A 209 -14.52 11.61 14.37
N GLU A 210 -15.40 12.47 14.92
CA GLU A 210 -16.37 12.09 15.97
C GLU A 210 -17.36 11.05 15.43
N GLU A 211 -17.82 11.22 14.20
CA GLU A 211 -18.75 10.31 13.53
C GLU A 211 -18.06 8.98 13.19
N TYR A 212 -16.80 9.04 12.75
CA TYR A 212 -15.98 7.86 12.52
C TYR A 212 -15.80 7.03 13.80
N ASP A 213 -15.40 7.69 14.90
CA ASP A 213 -15.19 7.02 16.18
C ASP A 213 -16.50 6.45 16.75
N ALA A 214 -17.64 7.16 16.62
CA ALA A 214 -18.96 6.67 17.02
C ALA A 214 -19.37 5.44 16.20
N LEU A 215 -19.18 5.44 14.89
CA LEU A 215 -19.46 4.30 14.02
C LEU A 215 -18.59 3.09 14.39
N TYR A 216 -17.30 3.28 14.63
CA TYR A 216 -16.41 2.20 15.06
C TYR A 216 -16.82 1.64 16.44
N ALA A 217 -17.15 2.52 17.39
CA ALA A 217 -17.61 2.12 18.70
C ALA A 217 -18.89 1.28 18.66
N SER A 218 -19.79 1.59 17.73
CA SER A 218 -21.08 0.88 17.55
C SER A 218 -20.96 -0.51 16.93
N LEU A 219 -19.80 -0.87 16.38
CA LEU A 219 -19.63 -2.22 15.81
C LEU A 219 -19.67 -3.30 16.89
N PRO A 220 -20.24 -4.48 16.59
CA PRO A 220 -20.10 -5.66 17.43
C PRO A 220 -18.61 -6.03 17.65
N ASP A 221 -18.28 -6.52 18.83
CA ASP A 221 -16.90 -6.89 19.15
C ASP A 221 -16.34 -7.99 18.22
N THR A 222 -17.20 -8.88 17.75
CA THR A 222 -16.85 -9.91 16.76
C THR A 222 -16.39 -9.30 15.44
N GLU A 223 -17.04 -8.23 14.97
CA GLU A 223 -16.66 -7.52 13.74
C GLU A 223 -15.35 -6.76 13.94
N LYS A 224 -15.15 -6.07 15.08
CA LYS A 224 -13.88 -5.42 15.45
C LYS A 224 -12.74 -6.42 15.52
N LYS A 225 -13.01 -7.61 16.12
CA LYS A 225 -11.99 -8.65 16.28
C LYS A 225 -11.60 -9.30 14.95
N ASN A 226 -12.55 -9.54 14.04
CA ASN A 226 -12.35 -10.41 12.88
C ASN A 226 -12.29 -9.65 11.54
N ASP A 227 -13.03 -8.56 11.38
CA ASP A 227 -13.26 -7.96 10.07
C ASP A 227 -12.51 -6.65 9.86
N PHE A 228 -12.39 -5.83 10.91
CA PHE A 228 -11.88 -4.47 10.76
C PHE A 228 -10.66 -4.18 11.63
N VAL A 229 -9.75 -3.37 11.08
CA VAL A 229 -8.65 -2.74 11.81
C VAL A 229 -8.84 -1.22 11.78
N ASP A 230 -8.75 -0.60 12.96
CA ASP A 230 -8.86 0.85 13.10
C ASP A 230 -7.47 1.49 13.09
N ILE A 231 -7.11 2.06 11.95
CA ILE A 231 -5.89 2.86 11.77
C ILE A 231 -6.20 4.37 11.74
N GLY A 232 -7.39 4.75 12.17
CA GLY A 232 -7.88 6.12 12.27
C GLY A 232 -8.45 6.71 10.98
N ASN A 233 -9.21 7.81 11.17
CA ASN A 233 -9.77 8.58 10.07
C ASN A 233 -8.69 9.42 9.38
N LEU A 234 -8.94 9.79 8.13
CA LEU A 234 -8.20 10.79 7.38
C LEU A 234 -9.22 11.74 6.74
N TYR A 235 -9.58 12.78 7.48
CA TYR A 235 -10.57 13.76 7.03
C TYR A 235 -9.92 15.01 6.43
N ARG A 236 -8.89 15.54 7.08
CA ARG A 236 -8.13 16.71 6.64
C ARG A 236 -6.65 16.57 7.01
N ILE A 237 -5.81 17.28 6.26
CA ILE A 237 -4.38 17.43 6.52
C ILE A 237 -4.10 18.93 6.68
N SER A 238 -3.24 19.29 7.63
CA SER A 238 -2.90 20.69 7.88
C SER A 238 -2.02 21.26 6.76
N LYS A 239 -2.02 22.58 6.60
CA LYS A 239 -1.14 23.24 5.60
C LYS A 239 0.33 23.11 5.98
N GLU A 240 0.61 23.10 7.26
CA GLU A 240 1.94 22.93 7.83
C GLU A 240 2.53 21.56 7.47
N ASP A 241 1.70 20.51 7.52
CA ASP A 241 2.08 19.14 7.13
C ASP A 241 2.44 19.08 5.63
N PHE A 242 1.67 19.77 4.78
CA PHE A 242 2.00 19.82 3.35
C PHE A 242 3.32 20.52 3.08
N LEU A 243 3.63 21.60 3.81
CA LEU A 243 4.89 22.33 3.65
C LEU A 243 6.08 21.47 4.06
N GLY A 244 6.00 20.81 5.22
CA GLY A 244 7.03 19.88 5.70
C GLY A 244 7.30 18.76 4.70
N ALA A 245 6.22 18.15 4.16
CA ALA A 245 6.34 17.11 3.16
C ALA A 245 6.90 17.62 1.81
N ALA A 246 6.60 18.85 1.42
CA ALA A 246 7.15 19.45 0.19
C ALA A 246 8.68 19.62 0.31
N LEU A 247 9.17 20.13 1.45
CA LEU A 247 10.60 20.25 1.72
C LEU A 247 11.31 18.88 1.70
N PHE A 248 10.73 17.90 2.39
CA PHE A 248 11.26 16.52 2.36
C PHE A 248 11.28 15.94 0.94
N GLN A 249 10.20 16.12 0.16
CA GLN A 249 10.13 15.62 -1.21
C GLN A 249 11.11 16.32 -2.15
N MET A 250 11.44 17.60 -1.90
CA MET A 250 12.51 18.31 -2.61
C MET A 250 13.87 17.63 -2.38
N VAL A 251 14.21 17.27 -1.13
CA VAL A 251 15.45 16.55 -0.82
C VAL A 251 15.45 15.18 -1.50
N LYS A 252 14.36 14.41 -1.40
CA LYS A 252 14.24 13.11 -2.11
C LYS A 252 14.31 13.21 -3.63
N SER A 253 14.02 14.37 -4.21
CA SER A 253 14.11 14.59 -5.67
C SER A 253 15.52 14.48 -6.22
N LEU A 254 16.54 14.70 -5.39
CA LEU A 254 17.96 14.55 -5.79
C LEU A 254 18.28 13.10 -6.18
N GLY A 255 17.66 12.12 -5.53
CA GLY A 255 17.85 10.70 -5.85
C GLY A 255 16.82 10.12 -6.84
N ASN A 256 15.57 10.61 -6.81
CA ASN A 256 14.45 10.07 -7.59
C ASN A 256 13.57 11.18 -8.20
N PRO A 257 14.08 11.97 -9.17
CA PRO A 257 13.40 13.17 -9.66
C PRO A 257 12.03 12.87 -10.28
N PHE A 258 11.92 11.79 -11.07
CA PHE A 258 10.68 11.48 -11.80
C PHE A 258 9.51 11.07 -10.89
N LYS A 259 9.78 10.40 -9.78
CA LYS A 259 8.76 10.09 -8.75
C LYS A 259 8.39 11.35 -7.97
N SER A 260 9.38 12.18 -7.66
CA SER A 260 9.25 13.35 -6.79
C SER A 260 8.44 14.47 -7.43
N ILE A 261 8.61 14.73 -8.73
CA ILE A 261 7.86 15.80 -9.43
C ILE A 261 6.35 15.54 -9.38
N LEU A 262 5.92 14.30 -9.59
CA LEU A 262 4.49 13.99 -9.51
C LEU A 262 3.96 14.15 -8.08
N LYS A 263 4.72 13.70 -7.07
CA LYS A 263 4.37 13.89 -5.65
C LYS A 263 4.34 15.36 -5.25
N LEU A 264 5.31 16.18 -5.71
CA LEU A 264 5.30 17.62 -5.51
C LEU A 264 4.09 18.28 -6.17
N GLY A 265 3.68 17.81 -7.34
CA GLY A 265 2.45 18.26 -8.01
C GLY A 265 1.20 17.98 -7.16
N VAL A 266 1.11 16.82 -6.53
CA VAL A 266 0.01 16.50 -5.58
C VAL A 266 0.04 17.44 -4.38
N LEU A 267 1.20 17.69 -3.78
CA LEU A 267 1.33 18.61 -2.64
C LEU A 267 0.96 20.05 -3.04
N ASN A 268 1.39 20.49 -4.22
CA ASN A 268 1.02 21.79 -4.76
C ASN A 268 -0.51 21.91 -4.92
N LYS A 269 -1.15 20.88 -5.50
CA LYS A 269 -2.61 20.81 -5.59
C LYS A 269 -3.26 20.93 -4.20
N TYR A 270 -2.80 20.18 -3.21
CA TYR A 270 -3.38 20.22 -1.85
C TYR A 270 -3.22 21.57 -1.16
N LEU A 271 -2.12 22.28 -1.42
CA LEU A 271 -1.87 23.61 -0.83
C LEU A 271 -2.69 24.72 -1.45
N PHE A 272 -2.86 24.69 -2.78
CA PHE A 272 -3.32 25.84 -3.55
C PHE A 272 -4.64 25.63 -4.31
N ASP A 273 -5.17 24.39 -4.38
CA ASP A 273 -6.51 24.13 -4.90
C ASP A 273 -7.58 24.65 -3.92
N ASN A 274 -8.83 24.56 -4.27
CA ASN A 274 -9.94 24.97 -3.40
C ASN A 274 -9.77 24.32 -2.00
N ALA A 275 -9.94 25.13 -0.96
CA ALA A 275 -9.81 24.68 0.45
C ALA A 275 -10.69 23.49 0.82
N ASN A 276 -11.72 23.20 0.03
CA ASN A 276 -12.62 22.04 0.19
C ASN A 276 -12.32 20.91 -0.80
N ALA A 277 -11.24 21.01 -1.60
CA ALA A 277 -10.89 19.93 -2.52
C ALA A 277 -10.54 18.66 -1.72
N PRO A 278 -11.14 17.50 -2.07
CA PRO A 278 -10.86 16.27 -1.35
C PRO A 278 -9.43 15.79 -1.59
N LEU A 279 -8.87 15.10 -0.60
CA LEU A 279 -7.63 14.34 -0.78
C LEU A 279 -7.85 13.26 -1.87
N LEU A 280 -6.77 12.84 -2.52
CA LEU A 280 -6.86 11.80 -3.56
C LEU A 280 -7.39 10.48 -3.00
N SER A 281 -7.00 10.11 -1.78
CA SER A 281 -7.56 8.94 -1.09
C SER A 281 -9.06 9.04 -0.86
N GLN A 282 -9.57 10.20 -0.46
CA GLN A 282 -11.00 10.46 -0.27
C GLN A 282 -11.76 10.37 -1.60
N LYS A 283 -11.18 10.89 -2.69
CA LYS A 283 -11.78 10.79 -4.01
C LYS A 283 -11.87 9.33 -4.47
N ILE A 284 -10.81 8.55 -4.28
CA ILE A 284 -10.80 7.11 -4.56
C ILE A 284 -11.87 6.41 -3.73
N LYS A 285 -11.90 6.66 -2.41
CA LYS A 285 -12.91 6.09 -1.49
C LYS A 285 -14.33 6.37 -1.96
N TYR A 286 -14.64 7.63 -2.28
CA TYR A 286 -15.95 8.01 -2.81
C TYR A 286 -16.34 7.21 -4.04
N LEU A 287 -15.45 7.14 -5.03
CA LEU A 287 -15.71 6.42 -6.28
C LEU A 287 -15.89 4.92 -6.07
N ILE A 288 -15.12 4.31 -5.17
CA ILE A 288 -15.28 2.89 -4.80
C ILE A 288 -16.63 2.67 -4.11
N GLN A 289 -17.03 3.56 -3.20
CA GLN A 289 -18.34 3.48 -2.52
C GLN A 289 -19.50 3.60 -3.51
N GLN A 290 -19.31 4.28 -4.65
CA GLN A 290 -20.27 4.30 -5.77
C GLN A 290 -20.14 3.09 -6.72
N GLY A 291 -19.27 2.12 -6.44
CA GLY A 291 -19.07 0.95 -7.29
C GLY A 291 -18.30 1.23 -8.58
N ASN A 292 -17.54 2.31 -8.63
CA ASN A 292 -16.71 2.65 -9.79
C ASN A 292 -15.30 2.03 -9.64
N PHE A 293 -14.92 1.16 -10.59
CA PHE A 293 -13.63 0.45 -10.62
C PHE A 293 -12.89 0.71 -11.94
N SER A 294 -12.90 1.94 -12.43
CA SER A 294 -12.16 2.32 -13.65
C SER A 294 -10.64 2.17 -13.47
N ASN A 295 -9.91 2.02 -14.57
CA ASN A 295 -8.45 1.89 -14.55
C ASN A 295 -7.75 3.05 -13.84
N THR A 296 -8.26 4.27 -13.96
CA THR A 296 -7.71 5.44 -13.26
C THR A 296 -7.80 5.30 -11.73
N ILE A 297 -8.87 4.68 -11.21
CA ILE A 297 -9.06 4.48 -9.76
C ILE A 297 -8.19 3.32 -9.28
N LEU A 298 -8.05 2.28 -10.08
CA LEU A 298 -7.23 1.11 -9.78
C LEU A 298 -5.73 1.39 -9.79
N ASP A 299 -5.31 2.47 -10.45
CA ASP A 299 -3.90 2.84 -10.62
C ASP A 299 -3.61 4.20 -9.97
N SER A 300 -2.93 4.17 -8.81
CA SER A 300 -2.64 5.36 -8.02
C SER A 300 -1.73 6.36 -8.74
N TYR A 301 -0.84 5.93 -9.62
CA TYR A 301 0.01 6.84 -10.41
C TYR A 301 -0.76 7.51 -11.54
N LEU A 302 -1.63 6.77 -12.21
CA LEU A 302 -2.51 7.35 -13.22
C LEU A 302 -3.47 8.35 -12.58
N MET A 303 -4.01 8.03 -11.40
CA MET A 303 -4.87 8.94 -10.64
C MET A 303 -4.13 10.22 -10.25
N MET A 304 -2.92 10.11 -9.68
CA MET A 304 -2.10 11.28 -9.35
C MET A 304 -1.83 12.15 -10.58
N PHE A 305 -1.42 11.54 -11.69
CA PHE A 305 -1.12 12.27 -12.92
C PHE A 305 -2.34 13.01 -13.46
N THR A 306 -3.49 12.33 -13.53
CA THR A 306 -4.74 12.93 -14.02
C THR A 306 -5.14 14.13 -13.16
N GLU A 307 -5.16 13.95 -11.84
CA GLU A 307 -5.58 15.00 -10.90
C GLU A 307 -4.64 16.22 -10.90
N VAL A 308 -3.33 15.98 -10.96
CA VAL A 308 -2.34 17.05 -11.03
C VAL A 308 -2.41 17.78 -12.38
N SER A 309 -2.56 17.04 -13.48
CA SER A 309 -2.70 17.64 -14.81
C SER A 309 -3.96 18.50 -14.93
N ASP A 310 -5.09 18.01 -14.42
CA ASP A 310 -6.35 18.75 -14.43
C ASP A 310 -6.31 19.99 -13.51
N TYR A 311 -5.64 19.88 -12.36
CA TYR A 311 -5.39 21.02 -11.49
C TYR A 311 -4.58 22.12 -12.22
N TYR A 312 -3.46 21.76 -12.84
CA TYR A 312 -2.63 22.74 -13.54
C TYR A 312 -3.32 23.34 -14.78
N LYS A 313 -4.10 22.56 -15.54
CA LYS A 313 -4.92 23.10 -16.63
C LYS A 313 -5.90 24.16 -16.13
N ARG A 314 -6.62 23.87 -15.03
CA ARG A 314 -7.58 24.80 -14.43
C ARG A 314 -6.92 26.05 -13.83
N SER A 315 -5.71 25.91 -13.31
CA SER A 315 -4.92 27.02 -12.75
C SER A 315 -4.24 27.90 -13.80
N GLY A 316 -4.46 27.62 -15.10
CA GLY A 316 -3.85 28.42 -16.19
C GLY A 316 -2.33 28.16 -16.35
N ALA A 317 -1.83 27.00 -15.92
CA ALA A 317 -0.44 26.65 -16.12
C ALA A 317 -0.09 26.58 -17.62
N ASN A 318 1.14 26.96 -17.96
CA ASN A 318 1.62 26.94 -19.33
C ASN A 318 1.83 25.48 -19.83
N ASP A 319 1.84 25.30 -21.15
CA ASP A 319 1.98 24.01 -21.80
C ASP A 319 3.32 23.32 -21.45
N ASN A 320 4.37 24.07 -21.15
CA ASN A 320 5.67 23.52 -20.75
C ASN A 320 5.58 22.75 -19.45
N LEU A 321 4.82 23.23 -18.45
CA LEU A 321 4.65 22.52 -17.19
C LEU A 321 3.88 21.21 -17.39
N LEU A 322 2.83 21.24 -18.21
CA LEU A 322 2.07 20.03 -18.56
C LEU A 322 2.93 19.04 -19.35
N LEU A 323 3.79 19.53 -20.24
CA LEU A 323 4.75 18.69 -20.96
C LEU A 323 5.76 18.05 -19.99
N ILE A 324 6.31 18.81 -19.03
CA ILE A 324 7.22 18.29 -18.00
C ILE A 324 6.54 17.18 -17.20
N LEU A 325 5.28 17.35 -16.80
CA LEU A 325 4.54 16.30 -16.07
C LEU A 325 4.38 15.02 -16.91
N LYS A 326 4.01 15.16 -18.19
CA LYS A 326 3.91 14.01 -19.11
C LYS A 326 5.25 13.30 -19.30
N MET A 327 6.33 14.06 -19.51
CA MET A 327 7.69 13.52 -19.65
C MET A 327 8.13 12.79 -18.37
N ASN A 328 7.84 13.34 -17.20
CA ASN A 328 8.19 12.69 -15.94
C ASN A 328 7.45 11.38 -15.71
N LEU A 329 6.15 11.33 -16.01
CA LEU A 329 5.41 10.07 -15.95
C LEU A 329 5.97 9.06 -16.94
N TYR A 330 6.24 9.47 -18.18
CA TYR A 330 6.83 8.63 -19.22
C TYR A 330 8.17 8.05 -18.77
N LEU A 331 9.08 8.87 -18.24
CA LEU A 331 10.38 8.43 -17.76
C LEU A 331 10.27 7.54 -16.51
N LYS A 332 9.28 7.77 -15.64
CA LYS A 332 9.03 6.91 -14.47
C LYS A 332 8.50 5.54 -14.88
N ILE A 333 7.64 5.47 -15.89
CA ILE A 333 7.16 4.19 -16.45
C ILE A 333 8.32 3.44 -17.11
N SER A 334 9.35 4.19 -17.56
CA SER A 334 10.59 3.65 -18.14
C SER A 334 10.32 2.60 -19.24
N PRO A 335 9.54 2.97 -20.29
CA PRO A 335 9.32 2.06 -21.39
C PRO A 335 10.68 1.64 -21.97
N GLN A 336 10.84 0.35 -22.27
CA GLN A 336 12.14 -0.20 -22.74
C GLN A 336 12.42 0.23 -24.19
N LEU A 337 12.63 1.51 -24.43
CA LEU A 337 12.96 2.05 -25.76
C LEU A 337 14.31 1.55 -26.28
N SER A 338 15.27 1.30 -25.38
CA SER A 338 16.62 0.85 -25.76
C SER A 338 16.69 -0.51 -26.46
N LYS A 339 15.68 -1.34 -26.35
CA LYS A 339 15.58 -2.60 -27.10
C LYS A 339 15.14 -2.43 -28.56
N TYR A 340 14.67 -1.25 -28.94
CA TYR A 340 14.03 -1.00 -30.24
C TYR A 340 14.82 -0.06 -31.15
N ILE A 341 15.91 0.53 -30.67
CA ILE A 341 16.82 1.34 -31.50
C ILE A 341 17.64 0.36 -32.34
N GLY A 342 17.13 -0.05 -33.47
CA GLY A 342 17.81 -0.95 -34.43
C GLY A 342 16.91 -2.03 -35.02
N VAL A 343 15.69 -2.18 -34.60
CA VAL A 343 14.75 -3.16 -35.17
C VAL A 343 13.69 -2.43 -35.99
N LYS A 344 13.72 -2.61 -37.31
CA LYS A 344 12.60 -2.24 -38.21
C LYS A 344 11.38 -3.05 -37.77
N GLY A 345 10.51 -2.46 -36.94
CA GLY A 345 9.28 -3.14 -36.55
C GLY A 345 8.74 -2.79 -35.14
N ILE A 346 8.85 -1.55 -34.70
CA ILE A 346 8.18 -1.05 -33.48
C ILE A 346 6.67 -1.21 -33.64
N ARG A 347 6.07 -2.29 -33.11
CA ARG A 347 4.62 -2.46 -33.38
C ARG A 347 3.70 -2.88 -32.24
N SER A 348 4.12 -3.34 -31.07
CA SER A 348 3.16 -3.81 -30.08
C SER A 348 3.15 -3.10 -28.74
N GLU A 349 4.31 -2.83 -28.13
CA GLU A 349 4.34 -2.26 -26.77
C GLU A 349 4.28 -0.72 -26.74
N GLU A 350 4.87 -0.02 -27.73
CA GLU A 350 4.72 1.44 -27.85
C GLU A 350 3.27 1.84 -28.15
N ARG A 351 2.53 1.01 -28.90
CA ARG A 351 1.10 1.23 -29.10
C ARG A 351 0.29 1.08 -27.80
N ARG A 352 0.73 0.26 -26.87
CA ARG A 352 0.05 0.04 -25.61
C ARG A 352 0.27 1.23 -24.67
N VAL A 353 1.53 1.64 -24.47
CA VAL A 353 1.89 2.83 -23.68
C VAL A 353 1.38 4.11 -24.34
N GLY A 354 1.52 4.28 -25.63
CA GLY A 354 1.00 5.42 -26.38
C GLY A 354 -0.53 5.49 -26.46
N LYS A 355 -1.24 4.35 -26.42
CA LYS A 355 -2.71 4.33 -26.32
C LYS A 355 -3.18 4.69 -24.90
N GLU A 356 -2.54 4.18 -23.87
CA GLU A 356 -2.88 4.53 -22.50
C GLU A 356 -2.59 6.01 -22.20
N CYS A 357 -1.51 6.57 -22.72
CA CYS A 357 -1.25 8.01 -22.67
C CYS A 357 -2.17 8.85 -23.56
N ARG A 358 -2.67 8.31 -24.70
CA ARG A 358 -3.62 9.03 -25.58
C ARG A 358 -5.06 8.97 -25.09
N LEU A 359 -5.42 7.94 -24.31
CA LEU A 359 -6.76 7.84 -23.70
C LEU A 359 -6.94 8.78 -22.50
N THR A 360 -5.86 9.38 -22.01
CA THR A 360 -5.85 10.35 -20.88
C THR A 360 -5.47 11.76 -21.34
N CYS A 361 -5.21 11.98 -22.59
CA CYS A 361 -5.09 13.27 -23.25
C CYS A 361 -6.26 13.49 -24.20
#